data_3955ec24e67c8571f91bda7a53331499
#
_entry.id   3955ec24e67c8571f91bda7a53331499
#
_cell.length_a   1.000
_cell.length_b   1.000
_cell.length_c   1.000
_cell.angle_alpha   90.00
_cell.angle_beta   90.00
_cell.angle_gamma   90.00
#
_symmetry.space_group_name_H-M   'P 1'
#
loop_
_entity.id
_entity.type
_entity.pdbx_description
1 polymer ?
#
loop_
_entity_poly.entity_id
_entity_poly.type
_entity_poly.pdbx_seq_one_letter_code
_entity_poly.pdbx_strand_id
1 'polypeptide(L)'
;MSSEERLRKEVIEICRRIQQKGFIAASDGNVSCRLDGNAILITPGGRPKGELEAEDLLRVDMQGRVVEGRGKPSSEIRMHLCVYGVRSDVEAVVHAHPPMLTAFTVAGM
;
A
#
# COMPACT_ATOMS: atom_id res chain seq x y z
N MET A 1 8.08 8.02 -19.82
CA MET A 1 7.78 7.34 -18.55
C MET A 1 6.68 6.31 -18.80
N SER A 2 6.91 5.06 -18.42
CA SER A 2 5.89 4.02 -18.57
C SER A 2 4.75 4.24 -17.58
N SER A 3 3.61 3.58 -17.80
CA SER A 3 2.48 3.69 -16.89
C SER A 3 2.82 3.10 -15.52
N GLU A 4 3.61 2.03 -15.46
CA GLU A 4 4.04 1.47 -14.18
C GLU A 4 4.95 2.42 -13.42
N GLU A 5 5.90 3.08 -14.10
CA GLU A 5 6.77 4.07 -13.46
C GLU A 5 5.97 5.22 -12.87
N ARG A 6 4.94 5.67 -13.60
CA ARG A 6 4.04 6.72 -13.10
C ARG A 6 3.29 6.26 -11.85
N LEU A 7 2.75 5.04 -11.87
CA LEU A 7 2.04 4.49 -10.73
C LEU A 7 2.95 4.33 -9.52
N ARG A 8 4.19 3.89 -9.72
CA ARG A 8 5.16 3.79 -8.64
C ARG A 8 5.38 5.14 -7.97
N LYS A 9 5.55 6.20 -8.76
CA LYS A 9 5.74 7.55 -8.23
C LYS A 9 4.51 8.04 -7.48
N GLU A 10 3.31 7.75 -7.99
CA GLU A 10 2.07 8.13 -7.32
C GLU A 10 1.92 7.42 -5.97
N VAL A 11 2.22 6.14 -5.91
CA VAL A 11 2.16 5.39 -4.65
C VAL A 11 3.13 5.97 -3.62
N ILE A 12 4.35 6.30 -4.03
CA ILE A 12 5.35 6.89 -3.15
C ILE A 12 4.89 8.26 -2.65
N GLU A 13 4.30 9.08 -3.51
CA GLU A 13 3.78 10.39 -3.11
C GLU A 13 2.66 10.25 -2.08
N ILE A 14 1.76 9.29 -2.27
CA ILE A 14 0.70 9.00 -1.30
C ILE A 14 1.31 8.58 0.04
N CYS A 15 2.30 7.70 0.02
CA CYS A 15 2.98 7.26 1.24
C CYS A 15 3.59 8.43 2.01
N ARG A 16 4.24 9.33 1.31
CA ARG A 16 4.83 10.53 1.93
C ARG A 16 3.77 11.42 2.55
N ARG A 17 2.68 11.64 1.83
CA ARG A 17 1.60 12.52 2.32
C ARG A 17 0.91 11.96 3.54
N ILE A 18 0.58 10.67 3.56
CA ILE A 18 -0.11 10.09 4.72
C ILE A 18 0.80 10.06 5.94
N GLN A 19 2.09 9.87 5.77
CA GLN A 19 3.03 9.93 6.88
C GLN A 19 3.21 11.37 7.39
N GLN A 20 3.36 12.34 6.49
CA GLN A 20 3.50 13.75 6.85
C GLN A 20 2.28 14.26 7.60
N LYS A 21 1.10 13.79 7.27
CA LYS A 21 -0.14 14.21 7.93
C LYS A 21 -0.42 13.43 9.21
N GLY A 22 0.46 12.49 9.58
CA GLY A 22 0.30 11.72 10.79
C GLY A 22 -0.77 10.66 10.73
N PHE A 23 -1.21 10.26 9.53
CA PHE A 23 -2.21 9.21 9.37
C PHE A 23 -1.65 7.82 9.56
N ILE A 24 -0.33 7.68 9.50
CA ILE A 24 0.37 6.44 9.83
C ILE A 24 1.57 6.79 10.73
N ALA A 25 1.96 5.83 11.55
CA ALA A 25 3.11 5.98 12.45
C ALA A 25 4.12 4.89 12.12
N ALA A 26 5.40 5.25 12.10
CA ALA A 26 6.51 4.32 11.85
C ALA A 26 6.24 3.51 10.58
N SER A 27 6.20 2.17 10.70
CA SER A 27 5.99 1.27 9.57
C SER A 27 4.54 0.82 9.39
N ASP A 28 3.61 1.44 10.12
CA ASP A 28 2.19 1.11 9.99
C ASP A 28 1.62 1.58 8.65
N GLY A 29 0.49 1.00 8.30
CA GLY A 29 -0.20 1.35 7.07
C GLY A 29 0.36 0.62 5.86
N ASN A 30 -0.36 0.67 4.77
CA ASN A 30 0.06 0.05 3.52
C ASN A 30 -0.74 0.64 2.37
N VAL A 31 -0.12 0.67 1.20
CA VAL A 31 -0.70 1.25 -0.01
C VAL A 31 -0.43 0.31 -1.16
N SER A 32 -1.44 0.09 -1.98
CA SER A 32 -1.28 -0.67 -3.22
C SER A 32 -2.04 -0.04 -4.36
N CYS A 33 -1.71 -0.42 -5.57
CA CYS A 33 -2.49 -0.07 -6.75
C CYS A 33 -2.49 -1.23 -7.74
N ARG A 34 -3.53 -1.26 -8.57
CA ARG A 34 -3.69 -2.29 -9.59
C ARG A 34 -2.77 -1.99 -10.77
N LEU A 35 -2.15 -3.04 -11.28
CA LEU A 35 -1.40 -3.00 -12.53
C LEU A 35 -2.16 -3.77 -13.60
N ASP A 36 -1.79 -3.54 -14.85
CA ASP A 36 -2.28 -4.37 -15.94
C ASP A 36 -1.74 -5.80 -15.79
N GLY A 37 -2.49 -6.79 -16.28
CA GLY A 37 -2.04 -8.16 -16.35
C GLY A 37 -2.13 -8.94 -15.04
N ASN A 38 -3.12 -8.67 -14.21
CA ASN A 38 -3.39 -9.43 -12.98
C ASN A 38 -2.27 -9.33 -11.94
N ALA A 39 -1.76 -8.13 -11.76
CA ALA A 39 -0.75 -7.86 -10.74
C ALA A 39 -1.09 -6.57 -10.00
N ILE A 40 -0.49 -6.40 -8.83
CA ILE A 40 -0.58 -5.16 -8.08
C ILE A 40 0.81 -4.71 -7.66
N LEU A 41 0.96 -3.39 -7.46
CA LEU A 41 2.10 -2.84 -6.73
C LEU A 41 1.68 -2.69 -5.28
N ILE A 42 2.55 -3.05 -4.34
CA ILE A 42 2.26 -2.91 -2.92
C ILE A 42 3.51 -2.50 -2.16
N THR A 43 3.32 -1.74 -1.09
CA THR A 43 4.41 -1.35 -0.21
C THR A 43 4.97 -2.57 0.52
N PRO A 44 6.30 -2.59 0.76
CA PRO A 44 6.90 -3.67 1.57
C PRO A 44 6.50 -3.53 3.02
N GLY A 45 6.49 -4.64 3.75
CA GLY A 45 6.20 -4.65 5.17
C GLY A 45 7.39 -4.19 6.00
N GLY A 46 7.11 -3.65 7.19
CA GLY A 46 8.13 -3.36 8.17
C GLY A 46 9.02 -2.15 7.90
N ARG A 47 8.64 -1.29 6.95
CA ARG A 47 9.43 -0.10 6.60
C ARG A 47 8.58 1.16 6.72
N PRO A 48 9.18 2.28 7.20
CA PRO A 48 8.46 3.56 7.24
C PRO A 48 8.02 4.00 5.84
N LYS A 49 6.76 4.33 5.70
CA LYS A 49 6.18 4.62 4.37
C LYS A 49 6.71 5.91 3.76
N GLY A 50 7.08 6.88 4.57
CA GLY A 50 7.65 8.14 4.07
C GLY A 50 9.09 8.04 3.59
N GLU A 51 9.76 6.92 3.84
CA GLU A 51 11.16 6.71 3.45
C GLU A 51 11.29 5.78 2.25
N LEU A 52 10.18 5.32 1.68
CA LEU A 52 10.21 4.42 0.53
C LEU A 52 10.56 5.15 -0.75
N GLU A 53 11.31 4.46 -1.60
CA GLU A 53 11.57 4.89 -2.97
C GLU A 53 10.79 4.00 -3.94
N ALA A 54 10.67 4.43 -5.18
CA ALA A 54 9.86 3.72 -6.17
C ALA A 54 10.30 2.26 -6.36
N GLU A 55 11.60 2.00 -6.32
CA GLU A 55 12.15 0.65 -6.47
C GLU A 55 11.90 -0.25 -5.27
N ASP A 56 11.48 0.30 -4.14
CA ASP A 56 11.14 -0.49 -2.95
C ASP A 56 9.78 -1.17 -3.06
N LEU A 57 8.92 -0.69 -3.95
CA LEU A 57 7.61 -1.28 -4.16
C LEU A 57 7.74 -2.66 -4.80
N LEU A 58 6.85 -3.56 -4.40
CA LEU A 58 6.84 -4.93 -4.89
C LEU A 58 5.71 -5.12 -5.89
N ARG A 59 6.01 -5.85 -6.97
CA ARG A 59 4.97 -6.34 -7.87
C ARG A 59 4.59 -7.75 -7.39
N VAL A 60 3.30 -7.94 -7.19
CA VAL A 60 2.74 -9.16 -6.60
C VAL A 60 1.61 -9.64 -7.50
N ASP A 61 1.53 -10.96 -7.72
CA ASP A 61 0.42 -11.53 -8.47
C ASP A 61 -0.83 -11.65 -7.59
N MET A 62 -1.93 -12.07 -8.18
CA MET A 62 -3.21 -12.13 -7.46
C MET A 62 -3.27 -13.28 -6.46
N GLN A 63 -2.26 -14.14 -6.41
CA GLN A 63 -2.12 -15.18 -5.41
C GLN A 63 -1.22 -14.74 -4.25
N GLY A 64 -0.70 -13.52 -4.31
CA GLY A 64 0.13 -12.97 -3.23
C GLY A 64 1.62 -13.28 -3.38
N ARG A 65 2.04 -13.79 -4.53
CA ARG A 65 3.46 -14.10 -4.76
C ARG A 65 4.19 -12.90 -5.33
N VAL A 66 5.37 -12.61 -4.78
CA VAL A 66 6.23 -11.53 -5.27
C VAL A 66 6.82 -11.96 -6.61
N VAL A 67 6.51 -11.22 -7.67
CA VAL A 67 7.05 -11.48 -9.01
C VAL A 67 8.16 -10.52 -9.38
N GLU A 68 8.28 -9.40 -8.69
CA GLU A 68 9.38 -8.45 -8.88
C GLU A 68 9.59 -7.64 -7.61
N GLY A 69 10.84 -7.45 -7.24
CA GLY A 69 11.22 -6.66 -6.07
C GLY A 69 11.86 -7.49 -4.98
N ARG A 70 12.37 -6.82 -3.96
CA ARG A 70 13.06 -7.46 -2.83
C ARG A 70 12.27 -7.28 -1.55
N GLY A 71 12.24 -8.32 -0.75
CA GLY A 71 11.58 -8.30 0.55
C GLY A 71 10.20 -8.92 0.51
N LYS A 72 9.47 -8.68 1.57
CA LYS A 72 8.12 -9.23 1.72
C LYS A 72 7.10 -8.11 1.61
N PRO A 73 5.95 -8.38 0.99
CA PRO A 73 4.88 -7.39 0.97
C PRO A 73 4.34 -7.17 2.39
N SER A 74 3.58 -6.09 2.55
CA SER A 74 2.85 -5.84 3.79
C SER A 74 2.08 -7.09 4.22
N SER A 75 1.98 -7.32 5.53
CA SER A 75 1.19 -8.44 6.08
C SER A 75 -0.29 -8.32 5.73
N GLU A 76 -0.76 -7.13 5.35
CA GLU A 76 -2.14 -6.87 4.97
C GLU A 76 -2.44 -7.18 3.50
N ILE A 77 -1.51 -7.82 2.80
CA ILE A 77 -1.65 -8.09 1.36
C ILE A 77 -2.93 -8.86 1.05
N ARG A 78 -3.35 -9.77 1.91
CA ARG A 78 -4.56 -10.56 1.67
C ARG A 78 -5.80 -9.68 1.64
N MET A 79 -5.85 -8.66 2.50
CA MET A 79 -6.95 -7.69 2.48
C MET A 79 -6.97 -6.94 1.15
N HIS A 80 -5.82 -6.46 0.69
CA HIS A 80 -5.72 -5.77 -0.60
C HIS A 80 -6.19 -6.66 -1.75
N LEU A 81 -5.70 -7.91 -1.79
CA LEU A 81 -6.09 -8.85 -2.84
C LEU A 81 -7.58 -9.18 -2.80
N CYS A 82 -8.16 -9.30 -1.60
CA CYS A 82 -9.58 -9.52 -1.44
C CYS A 82 -10.39 -8.37 -2.04
N VAL A 83 -10.01 -7.12 -1.75
CA VAL A 83 -10.70 -5.95 -2.30
C VAL A 83 -10.64 -5.97 -3.82
N TYR A 84 -9.46 -6.22 -4.39
CA TYR A 84 -9.31 -6.25 -5.85
C TYR A 84 -10.09 -7.38 -6.50
N GLY A 85 -10.21 -8.51 -5.82
CA GLY A 85 -10.96 -9.66 -6.33
C GLY A 85 -12.48 -9.45 -6.29
N VAL A 86 -12.99 -8.72 -5.29
CA VAL A 86 -14.42 -8.46 -5.12
C VAL A 86 -14.86 -7.24 -5.94
N ARG A 87 -14.02 -6.23 -6.06
CA ARG A 87 -14.34 -4.95 -6.69
C ARG A 87 -13.41 -4.70 -7.87
N SER A 88 -13.85 -5.09 -9.07
CA SER A 88 -13.04 -4.89 -10.27
C SER A 88 -12.87 -3.41 -10.64
N ASP A 89 -13.70 -2.53 -10.09
CA ASP A 89 -13.63 -1.08 -10.31
C ASP A 89 -12.66 -0.36 -9.39
N VAL A 90 -12.07 -1.07 -8.41
CA VAL A 90 -11.11 -0.46 -7.47
C VAL A 90 -9.71 -0.53 -8.06
N GLU A 91 -9.06 0.63 -8.16
CA GLU A 91 -7.72 0.75 -8.74
C GLU A 91 -6.61 0.87 -7.68
N ALA A 92 -6.96 1.24 -6.45
CA ALA A 92 -5.98 1.42 -5.39
C ALA A 92 -6.62 1.17 -4.03
N VAL A 93 -5.79 0.76 -3.06
CA VAL A 93 -6.22 0.57 -1.68
C VAL A 93 -5.21 1.26 -0.77
N VAL A 94 -5.70 2.12 0.12
CA VAL A 94 -4.89 2.79 1.13
C VAL A 94 -5.41 2.37 2.50
N HIS A 95 -4.55 1.73 3.27
CA HIS A 95 -4.86 1.34 4.65
C HIS A 95 -4.03 2.19 5.60
N ALA A 96 -4.72 2.99 6.41
CA ALA A 96 -4.08 3.91 7.36
C ALA A 96 -4.92 3.97 8.63
N HIS A 97 -4.30 4.46 9.71
CA HIS A 97 -4.96 4.62 10.99
C HIS A 97 -4.85 6.09 11.41
N PRO A 98 -5.79 6.96 10.98
CA PRO A 98 -5.76 8.35 11.40
C PRO A 98 -5.80 8.46 12.92
N PRO A 99 -4.98 9.32 13.56
CA PRO A 99 -4.89 9.39 15.02
C PRO A 99 -6.24 9.64 15.71
N MET A 100 -7.09 10.48 15.11
CA MET A 100 -8.39 10.76 15.67
C MET A 100 -9.29 9.52 15.70
N LEU A 101 -9.30 8.73 14.63
CA LEU A 101 -10.08 7.51 14.56
C LEU A 101 -9.57 6.48 15.58
N THR A 102 -8.25 6.35 15.70
CA THR A 102 -7.63 5.44 16.67
C THR A 102 -8.03 5.84 18.10
N ALA A 103 -8.00 7.14 18.41
CA ALA A 103 -8.38 7.63 19.74
C ALA A 103 -9.84 7.29 20.08
N PHE A 104 -10.75 7.43 19.12
CA PHE A 104 -12.15 7.05 19.32
C PHE A 104 -12.31 5.55 19.53
N THR A 105 -11.57 4.75 18.79
CA THR A 105 -11.59 3.28 18.93
C THR A 105 -11.17 2.87 20.34
N VAL A 106 -10.08 3.44 20.84
CA VAL A 106 -9.56 3.15 22.18
C VAL A 106 -10.55 3.60 23.25
N ALA A 107 -11.24 4.71 23.05
CA ALA A 107 -12.22 5.23 24.00
C ALA A 107 -13.55 4.46 23.97
N GLY A 108 -13.74 3.54 23.03
CA GLY A 108 -14.96 2.75 22.92
C GLY A 108 -16.12 3.47 22.28
N MET A 109 -15.82 4.46 21.47
CA MET A 109 -16.84 5.27 20.80
C MET A 109 -17.10 4.80 19.38
#